data_65851b1f8445597efbf7d999b5d8fb6c
#
_entry.id   65851b1f8445597efbf7d999b5d8fb6c
#
_cell.length_a   1.000
_cell.length_b   1.000
_cell.length_c   1.000
_cell.angle_alpha   90.00
_cell.angle_beta   90.00
_cell.angle_gamma   90.00
#
_symmetry.space_group_name_H-M   'P 1'
#
loop_
_entity.id
_entity.type
_entity.pdbx_description
1 polymer ?
#
loop_
_entity_poly.entity_id
_entity_poly.type
_entity_poly.pdbx_seq_one_letter_code
_entity_poly.pdbx_strand_id
1 'polypeptide(L)'
;MVGSIKTGALVGQLIEGDDGSPVEVVGAWAKTKHEYLCRYVDISRGVRSKWLDQGKAGATLIDPFCGPGRCRIRDTNEFIDGGVVAAWKKSADSKTPFSAVYIGDIEAERVEACEKRLRALNAPVVAITGNAVATIKEIVSLVNPHSLNFAYLDPYNLETLNFEMIRTLSDLRYVDMLVHVSQMDLQRNLDKYSSGDSAVFDAFIPGWRDAIKAGNVKATRQAILRYWSELVGRLGVWPSPEPKLITGPGNQPLYWLLLAAKHELALAFWKVAANKQRQGNLF
;
A
#
# COMPACT_ATOMS: atom_id res chain seq x y z
N MET A 1 20.67 -21.58 -22.41
CA MET A 1 19.42 -22.37 -22.37
C MET A 1 18.32 -21.40 -21.95
N VAL A 2 17.42 -21.08 -22.88
CA VAL A 2 16.27 -20.19 -22.62
C VAL A 2 15.26 -21.04 -21.84
N GLY A 3 15.10 -20.76 -20.55
CA GLY A 3 14.16 -21.46 -19.70
C GLY A 3 12.74 -21.34 -20.26
N SER A 4 12.07 -22.46 -20.38
CA SER A 4 10.66 -22.59 -20.78
C SER A 4 9.80 -21.67 -19.92
N ILE A 5 9.06 -20.75 -20.57
CA ILE A 5 8.02 -19.96 -19.91
C ILE A 5 6.99 -20.95 -19.35
N LYS A 6 6.91 -21.09 -18.04
CA LYS A 6 5.77 -21.77 -17.40
C LYS A 6 4.54 -20.90 -17.64
N THR A 7 3.89 -21.09 -18.77
CA THR A 7 2.59 -20.49 -19.10
C THR A 7 1.55 -21.09 -18.14
N GLY A 8 0.88 -20.24 -17.36
CA GLY A 8 -0.25 -20.64 -16.53
C GLY A 8 -0.22 -20.28 -15.05
N ALA A 9 0.81 -19.61 -14.54
CA ALA A 9 0.81 -19.18 -13.13
C ALA A 9 -0.25 -18.11 -12.87
N LEU A 10 -1.07 -18.31 -11.83
CA LEU A 10 -2.16 -17.39 -11.46
C LEU A 10 -1.58 -16.18 -10.69
N VAL A 11 -2.23 -15.04 -10.83
CA VAL A 11 -1.92 -13.85 -9.99
C VAL A 11 -2.13 -14.21 -8.52
N GLY A 12 -1.14 -13.84 -7.66
CA GLY A 12 -1.13 -14.20 -6.24
C GLY A 12 -0.39 -15.51 -5.92
N GLN A 13 -0.09 -16.35 -6.92
CA GLN A 13 0.64 -17.59 -6.73
C GLN A 13 2.11 -17.33 -6.41
N LEU A 14 2.66 -18.06 -5.42
CA LEU A 14 4.09 -18.11 -5.17
C LEU A 14 4.77 -19.08 -6.13
N ILE A 15 5.90 -18.67 -6.63
CA ILE A 15 6.79 -19.49 -7.48
C ILE A 15 8.24 -19.24 -7.08
N GLU A 16 9.16 -20.07 -7.55
CA GLU A 16 10.59 -19.84 -7.39
C GLU A 16 11.02 -18.56 -8.14
N GLY A 17 11.75 -17.70 -7.47
CA GLY A 17 12.26 -16.44 -7.99
C GLY A 17 13.63 -16.56 -8.64
N ASP A 18 14.07 -15.45 -9.25
CA ASP A 18 15.40 -15.31 -9.89
C ASP A 18 16.56 -15.24 -8.88
N ASP A 19 16.26 -15.08 -7.59
CA ASP A 19 17.21 -15.05 -6.47
C ASP A 19 17.11 -16.31 -5.57
N GLY A 20 16.41 -17.35 -6.02
CA GLY A 20 16.22 -18.60 -5.29
C GLY A 20 15.30 -18.49 -4.07
N SER A 21 14.58 -17.40 -3.91
CA SER A 21 13.57 -17.22 -2.86
C SER A 21 12.18 -17.09 -3.51
N PRO A 22 11.07 -17.38 -2.80
CA PRO A 22 9.73 -17.26 -3.34
C PRO A 22 9.44 -15.86 -3.87
N VAL A 23 8.73 -15.78 -5.01
CA VAL A 23 8.21 -14.53 -5.57
C VAL A 23 6.73 -14.68 -5.89
N GLU A 24 6.01 -13.58 -5.88
CA GLU A 24 4.60 -13.59 -6.22
C GLU A 24 4.37 -13.23 -7.69
N VAL A 25 3.46 -13.95 -8.35
CA VAL A 25 3.04 -13.61 -9.72
C VAL A 25 2.02 -12.48 -9.68
N VAL A 26 2.34 -11.37 -10.35
CA VAL A 26 1.50 -10.17 -10.39
C VAL A 26 1.20 -9.73 -11.81
N GLY A 27 0.16 -8.93 -11.99
CA GLY A 27 -0.13 -8.33 -13.29
C GLY A 27 0.80 -7.14 -13.60
N ALA A 28 0.93 -6.78 -14.88
CA ALA A 28 1.80 -5.68 -15.34
C ALA A 28 1.49 -4.31 -14.67
N TRP A 29 0.26 -4.11 -14.19
CA TRP A 29 -0.15 -2.89 -13.47
C TRP A 29 0.59 -2.68 -12.13
N ALA A 30 1.21 -3.74 -11.56
CA ALA A 30 2.02 -3.62 -10.36
C ALA A 30 3.18 -2.63 -10.55
N LYS A 31 3.79 -2.57 -11.75
CA LYS A 31 4.82 -1.57 -12.07
C LYS A 31 4.33 -0.15 -11.89
N THR A 32 3.14 0.15 -12.45
CA THR A 32 2.54 1.49 -12.34
C THR A 32 2.23 1.84 -10.88
N LYS A 33 1.73 0.88 -10.10
CA LYS A 33 1.48 1.05 -8.67
C LYS A 33 2.77 1.40 -7.92
N HIS A 34 3.82 0.60 -8.10
CA HIS A 34 5.12 0.83 -7.45
C HIS A 34 5.79 2.13 -7.91
N GLU A 35 5.56 2.55 -9.16
CA GLU A 35 6.03 3.85 -9.64
C GLU A 35 5.42 5.01 -8.83
N TYR A 36 4.11 5.03 -8.58
CA TYR A 36 3.48 6.06 -7.75
C TYR A 36 3.96 6.03 -6.31
N LEU A 37 4.13 4.85 -5.73
CA LEU A 37 4.70 4.66 -4.41
C LEU A 37 6.12 5.27 -4.34
N CYS A 38 7.00 4.89 -5.26
CA CYS A 38 8.38 5.39 -5.31
C CYS A 38 8.45 6.90 -5.56
N ARG A 39 7.57 7.46 -6.38
CA ARG A 39 7.47 8.91 -6.60
C ARG A 39 7.11 9.66 -5.32
N TYR A 40 6.16 9.14 -4.54
CA TYR A 40 5.82 9.75 -3.26
C TYR A 40 7.00 9.69 -2.28
N VAL A 41 7.66 8.53 -2.17
CA VAL A 41 8.86 8.37 -1.34
C VAL A 41 9.97 9.34 -1.76
N ASP A 42 10.19 9.54 -3.06
CA ASP A 42 11.21 10.47 -3.56
C ASP A 42 10.86 11.94 -3.30
N ILE A 43 9.63 12.36 -3.59
CA ILE A 43 9.19 13.75 -3.38
C ILE A 43 9.24 14.13 -1.89
N SER A 44 8.90 13.21 -1.00
CA SER A 44 8.91 13.46 0.45
C SER A 44 10.31 13.43 1.09
N ARG A 45 11.38 13.15 0.32
CA ARG A 45 12.77 13.04 0.84
C ARG A 45 13.23 14.26 1.66
N GLY A 46 12.85 15.48 1.25
CA GLY A 46 13.24 16.70 1.95
C GLY A 46 12.61 16.86 3.34
N VAL A 47 11.41 16.33 3.55
CA VAL A 47 10.81 16.24 4.88
C VAL A 47 11.47 15.11 5.65
N ARG A 48 11.62 13.93 5.04
CA ARG A 48 12.22 12.76 5.68
C ARG A 48 13.64 13.04 6.17
N SER A 49 14.48 13.77 5.42
CA SER A 49 15.83 14.13 5.84
C SER A 49 15.85 14.87 7.18
N LYS A 50 14.91 15.79 7.41
CA LYS A 50 14.81 16.54 8.68
C LYS A 50 14.53 15.66 9.90
N TRP A 51 13.97 14.46 9.69
CA TRP A 51 13.67 13.49 10.75
C TRP A 51 14.83 12.51 10.98
N LEU A 52 15.76 12.43 10.02
CA LEU A 52 16.94 11.57 10.10
C LEU A 52 18.17 12.28 10.71
N ASP A 53 18.08 13.59 10.93
CA ASP A 53 19.13 14.36 11.59
C ASP A 53 19.38 13.85 13.02
N GLN A 54 20.62 14.06 13.53
CA GLN A 54 20.98 13.62 14.88
C GLN A 54 20.02 14.17 15.94
N GLY A 55 19.61 13.29 16.85
CA GLY A 55 18.69 13.62 17.94
C GLY A 55 17.21 13.67 17.52
N LYS A 56 16.86 13.36 16.27
CA LYS A 56 15.50 13.22 15.82
C LYS A 56 14.99 11.77 15.95
N ALA A 57 13.68 11.62 15.89
CA ALA A 57 13.02 10.35 16.13
C ALA A 57 13.06 9.35 14.96
N GLY A 58 13.66 9.75 13.83
CA GLY A 58 13.77 8.92 12.65
C GLY A 58 12.51 8.90 11.75
N ALA A 59 12.59 8.15 10.68
CA ALA A 59 11.50 7.94 9.73
C ALA A 59 11.25 6.44 9.55
N THR A 60 9.99 6.03 9.61
CA THR A 60 9.56 4.63 9.60
C THR A 60 8.78 4.32 8.32
N LEU A 61 9.07 3.16 7.70
CA LEU A 61 8.26 2.55 6.65
C LEU A 61 7.49 1.38 7.23
N ILE A 62 6.18 1.30 6.97
CA ILE A 62 5.28 0.26 7.46
C ILE A 62 4.56 -0.38 6.28
N ASP A 63 4.63 -1.73 6.17
CA ASP A 63 3.89 -2.50 5.17
C ASP A 63 3.38 -3.81 5.79
N PRO A 64 2.10 -3.87 6.20
CA PRO A 64 1.49 -5.07 6.79
C PRO A 64 1.01 -6.09 5.75
N PHE A 65 1.30 -5.87 4.46
CA PHE A 65 0.98 -6.71 3.31
C PHE A 65 2.21 -6.90 2.43
N CYS A 66 3.37 -7.13 3.04
CA CYS A 66 4.67 -7.06 2.35
C CYS A 66 4.84 -8.08 1.21
N GLY A 67 4.04 -9.16 1.20
CA GLY A 67 4.25 -10.27 0.31
C GLY A 67 5.69 -10.81 0.41
N PRO A 68 6.21 -11.49 -0.61
CA PRO A 68 7.58 -11.97 -0.59
C PRO A 68 8.63 -10.87 -0.89
N GLY A 69 8.23 -9.63 -1.15
CA GLY A 69 9.13 -8.50 -1.45
C GLY A 69 9.69 -8.50 -2.88
N ARG A 70 9.33 -9.47 -3.71
CA ARG A 70 9.69 -9.55 -5.14
C ARG A 70 8.57 -10.21 -5.91
N CYS A 71 8.35 -9.76 -7.15
CA CYS A 71 7.25 -10.20 -7.97
C CYS A 71 7.74 -10.59 -9.37
N ARG A 72 7.08 -11.57 -10.01
CA ARG A 72 7.21 -11.85 -11.43
C ARG A 72 5.98 -11.32 -12.16
N ILE A 73 6.18 -10.57 -13.22
CA ILE A 73 5.09 -10.14 -14.10
C ILE A 73 4.53 -11.35 -14.83
N ARG A 74 3.22 -11.58 -14.71
CA ARG A 74 2.52 -12.70 -15.32
C ARG A 74 2.77 -12.72 -16.83
N ASP A 75 2.91 -13.92 -17.37
CA ASP A 75 3.15 -14.22 -18.80
C ASP A 75 4.45 -13.61 -19.36
N THR A 76 5.39 -13.24 -18.47
CA THR A 76 6.73 -12.76 -18.83
C THR A 76 7.80 -13.43 -17.97
N ASN A 77 9.08 -13.17 -18.29
CA ASN A 77 10.24 -13.51 -17.45
C ASN A 77 10.75 -12.29 -16.67
N GLU A 78 9.94 -11.22 -16.57
CA GLU A 78 10.36 -10.01 -15.90
C GLU A 78 10.07 -10.10 -14.41
N PHE A 79 11.10 -9.83 -13.60
CA PHE A 79 10.99 -9.70 -12.16
C PHE A 79 11.11 -8.24 -11.75
N ILE A 80 10.29 -7.84 -10.77
CA ILE A 80 10.30 -6.50 -10.18
C ILE A 80 10.35 -6.59 -8.66
N ASP A 81 10.85 -5.56 -8.02
CA ASP A 81 10.78 -5.47 -6.55
C ASP A 81 9.32 -5.35 -6.09
N GLY A 82 8.98 -5.97 -4.96
CA GLY A 82 7.72 -5.76 -4.26
C GLY A 82 7.63 -4.34 -3.67
N GLY A 83 6.45 -3.92 -3.24
CA GLY A 83 6.19 -2.54 -2.84
C GLY A 83 7.16 -2.01 -1.79
N VAL A 84 7.31 -2.70 -0.67
CA VAL A 84 8.19 -2.27 0.44
C VAL A 84 9.67 -2.26 0.05
N VAL A 85 10.12 -3.25 -0.74
CA VAL A 85 11.52 -3.30 -1.22
C VAL A 85 11.80 -2.16 -2.18
N ALA A 86 10.86 -1.86 -3.11
CA ALA A 86 10.97 -0.74 -4.02
C ALA A 86 11.00 0.61 -3.27
N ALA A 87 10.14 0.77 -2.25
CA ALA A 87 10.11 1.98 -1.41
C ALA A 87 11.40 2.15 -0.61
N TRP A 88 11.95 1.07 -0.03
CA TRP A 88 13.23 1.08 0.66
C TRP A 88 14.35 1.52 -0.27
N LYS A 89 14.53 0.85 -1.42
CA LYS A 89 15.55 1.20 -2.41
C LYS A 89 15.45 2.65 -2.84
N LYS A 90 14.22 3.13 -3.14
CA LYS A 90 14.00 4.52 -3.51
C LYS A 90 14.41 5.50 -2.41
N SER A 91 14.14 5.18 -1.14
CA SER A 91 14.55 6.03 -0.01
C SER A 91 16.08 6.09 0.14
N ALA A 92 16.76 4.96 -0.07
CA ALA A 92 18.22 4.86 -0.05
C ALA A 92 18.88 5.63 -1.22
N ASP A 93 18.35 5.45 -2.44
CA ASP A 93 18.79 6.17 -3.65
C ASP A 93 18.66 7.69 -3.47
N SER A 94 17.59 8.14 -2.81
CA SER A 94 17.35 9.55 -2.45
C SER A 94 18.26 10.05 -1.30
N LYS A 95 19.16 9.20 -0.78
CA LYS A 95 20.05 9.49 0.36
C LYS A 95 19.32 9.87 1.65
N THR A 96 18.12 9.41 1.80
CA THR A 96 17.26 9.59 2.98
C THR A 96 16.57 8.27 3.33
N PRO A 97 17.33 7.17 3.58
CA PRO A 97 16.75 5.87 3.88
C PRO A 97 15.88 5.95 5.14
N PHE A 98 14.81 5.17 5.18
CA PHE A 98 14.05 5.03 6.41
C PHE A 98 14.92 4.46 7.52
N SER A 99 14.77 4.94 8.75
CA SER A 99 15.55 4.48 9.90
C SER A 99 14.97 3.22 10.55
N ALA A 100 13.74 2.84 10.18
CA ALA A 100 13.12 1.58 10.57
C ALA A 100 12.15 1.13 9.46
N VAL A 101 12.05 -0.18 9.24
CA VAL A 101 11.13 -0.81 8.27
C VAL A 101 10.39 -1.92 8.98
N TYR A 102 9.07 -1.79 9.12
CA TYR A 102 8.21 -2.81 9.69
C TYR A 102 7.43 -3.48 8.57
N ILE A 103 7.52 -4.80 8.50
CA ILE A 103 6.81 -5.58 7.49
C ILE A 103 5.93 -6.63 8.13
N GLY A 104 4.86 -7.01 7.44
CA GLY A 104 4.01 -8.11 7.85
C GLY A 104 3.28 -8.77 6.69
N ASP A 105 2.93 -10.03 6.90
CA ASP A 105 2.01 -10.80 6.06
C ASP A 105 1.43 -11.94 6.90
N ILE A 106 0.30 -12.48 6.48
CA ILE A 106 -0.32 -13.62 7.15
C ILE A 106 0.48 -14.91 6.93
N GLU A 107 1.21 -15.01 5.82
CA GLU A 107 1.99 -16.18 5.44
C GLU A 107 3.48 -15.99 5.81
N ALA A 108 3.97 -16.81 6.74
CA ALA A 108 5.36 -16.75 7.23
C ALA A 108 6.40 -16.83 6.09
N GLU A 109 6.18 -17.70 5.09
CA GLU A 109 7.07 -17.85 3.94
C GLU A 109 7.24 -16.52 3.16
N ARG A 110 6.17 -15.71 3.05
CA ARG A 110 6.22 -14.38 2.42
C ARG A 110 7.04 -13.41 3.25
N VAL A 111 6.80 -13.38 4.55
CA VAL A 111 7.52 -12.52 5.49
C VAL A 111 9.01 -12.82 5.49
N GLU A 112 9.39 -14.10 5.60
CA GLU A 112 10.79 -14.55 5.59
C GLU A 112 11.51 -14.18 4.29
N ALA A 113 10.86 -14.37 3.13
CA ALA A 113 11.43 -13.99 1.84
C ALA A 113 11.62 -12.48 1.71
N CYS A 114 10.65 -11.68 2.16
CA CYS A 114 10.72 -10.23 2.16
C CYS A 114 11.81 -9.71 3.10
N GLU A 115 11.85 -10.23 4.33
CA GLU A 115 12.87 -9.89 5.33
C GLU A 115 14.28 -10.17 4.81
N LYS A 116 14.51 -11.36 4.23
CA LYS A 116 15.79 -11.73 3.63
C LYS A 116 16.25 -10.72 2.59
N ARG A 117 15.34 -10.27 1.71
CA ARG A 117 15.64 -9.28 0.67
C ARG A 117 15.96 -7.90 1.24
N LEU A 118 15.19 -7.45 2.23
CA LEU A 118 15.43 -6.18 2.89
C LEU A 118 16.74 -6.18 3.68
N ARG A 119 17.06 -7.27 4.39
CA ARG A 119 18.35 -7.41 5.11
C ARG A 119 19.53 -7.43 4.16
N ALA A 120 19.41 -8.08 2.98
CA ALA A 120 20.44 -8.05 1.94
C ALA A 120 20.70 -6.62 1.39
N LEU A 121 19.72 -5.72 1.52
CA LEU A 121 19.82 -4.30 1.19
C LEU A 121 20.18 -3.41 2.40
N ASN A 122 20.62 -3.99 3.51
CA ASN A 122 20.94 -3.32 4.77
C ASN A 122 19.76 -2.50 5.35
N ALA A 123 18.51 -2.91 5.10
CA ALA A 123 17.35 -2.29 5.72
C ALA A 123 17.26 -2.67 7.21
N PRO A 124 16.96 -1.70 8.11
CA PRO A 124 16.70 -1.96 9.52
C PRO A 124 15.29 -2.53 9.69
N VAL A 125 15.10 -3.80 9.30
CA VAL A 125 13.79 -4.45 9.19
C VAL A 125 13.41 -5.20 10.46
N VAL A 126 12.13 -5.06 10.84
CA VAL A 126 11.40 -5.85 11.84
C VAL A 126 10.26 -6.55 11.12
N ALA A 127 10.21 -7.87 11.21
CA ALA A 127 9.26 -8.71 10.49
C ALA A 127 8.29 -9.39 11.47
N ILE A 128 6.99 -9.35 11.15
CA ILE A 128 5.90 -9.86 11.99
C ILE A 128 5.00 -10.74 11.13
N THR A 129 4.80 -12.00 11.53
CA THR A 129 3.84 -12.89 10.87
C THR A 129 2.50 -12.84 11.58
N GLY A 130 1.43 -12.50 10.86
CA GLY A 130 0.09 -12.42 11.43
C GLY A 130 -0.92 -11.73 10.53
N ASN A 131 -2.19 -11.69 10.97
CA ASN A 131 -3.17 -10.90 10.25
C ASN A 131 -2.87 -9.39 10.37
N ALA A 132 -3.18 -8.64 9.34
CA ALA A 132 -2.78 -7.23 9.22
C ALA A 132 -3.26 -6.33 10.37
N VAL A 133 -4.44 -6.59 10.96
CA VAL A 133 -4.96 -5.81 12.10
C VAL A 133 -4.09 -6.02 13.35
N ALA A 134 -3.76 -7.27 13.66
CA ALA A 134 -2.89 -7.59 14.80
C ALA A 134 -1.47 -7.09 14.56
N THR A 135 -0.94 -7.30 13.35
CA THR A 135 0.39 -6.81 12.94
C THR A 135 0.51 -5.29 13.09
N ILE A 136 -0.48 -4.51 12.66
CA ILE A 136 -0.45 -3.05 12.81
C ILE A 136 -0.50 -2.64 14.28
N LYS A 137 -1.30 -3.30 15.12
CA LYS A 137 -1.33 -3.01 16.56
C LYS A 137 0.03 -3.25 17.21
N GLU A 138 0.69 -4.33 16.85
CA GLU A 138 2.04 -4.62 17.31
C GLU A 138 3.05 -3.58 16.80
N ILE A 139 3.04 -3.27 15.50
CA ILE A 139 3.92 -2.26 14.90
C ILE A 139 3.77 -0.91 15.61
N VAL A 140 2.53 -0.44 15.82
CA VAL A 140 2.28 0.86 16.47
C VAL A 140 2.81 0.88 17.90
N SER A 141 2.82 -0.26 18.60
CA SER A 141 3.43 -0.36 19.94
C SER A 141 4.96 -0.31 19.94
N LEU A 142 5.60 -0.68 18.83
CA LEU A 142 7.07 -0.71 18.66
C LEU A 142 7.63 0.58 18.05
N VAL A 143 6.83 1.29 17.27
CA VAL A 143 7.26 2.51 16.56
C VAL A 143 7.53 3.64 17.55
N ASN A 144 8.62 4.39 17.33
CA ASN A 144 8.86 5.60 18.10
C ASN A 144 7.71 6.60 17.89
N PRO A 145 6.98 7.03 18.95
CA PRO A 145 5.79 7.88 18.83
C PRO A 145 6.08 9.27 18.22
N HIS A 146 7.35 9.65 18.14
CA HIS A 146 7.80 10.92 17.57
C HIS A 146 8.40 10.77 16.16
N SER A 147 8.46 9.57 15.59
CA SER A 147 8.97 9.35 14.23
C SER A 147 8.00 9.85 13.15
N LEU A 148 8.54 10.12 11.96
CA LEU A 148 7.74 10.31 10.76
C LEU A 148 7.40 8.93 10.17
N ASN A 149 6.12 8.62 10.04
CA ASN A 149 5.68 7.29 9.63
C ASN A 149 5.05 7.35 8.24
N PHE A 150 5.43 6.41 7.39
CA PHE A 150 4.80 6.18 6.09
C PHE A 150 4.30 4.73 6.05
N ALA A 151 2.98 4.56 5.98
CA ALA A 151 2.34 3.26 5.86
C ALA A 151 1.87 3.03 4.41
N TYR A 152 2.28 1.91 3.83
CA TYR A 152 1.82 1.42 2.54
C TYR A 152 0.87 0.26 2.77
N LEU A 153 -0.41 0.45 2.47
CA LEU A 153 -1.47 -0.53 2.69
C LEU A 153 -1.92 -1.08 1.34
N ASP A 154 -1.43 -2.26 0.98
CA ASP A 154 -1.66 -2.92 -0.30
C ASP A 154 -2.39 -4.27 -0.17
N PRO A 155 -3.61 -4.29 0.39
CA PRO A 155 -4.36 -5.51 0.58
C PRO A 155 -4.78 -6.14 -0.74
N TYR A 156 -4.94 -7.46 -0.78
CA TYR A 156 -5.40 -8.22 -1.94
C TYR A 156 -6.82 -7.84 -2.37
N ASN A 157 -7.70 -7.58 -1.39
CA ASN A 157 -9.12 -7.32 -1.58
C ASN A 157 -9.64 -6.41 -0.46
N LEU A 158 -10.92 -6.03 -0.53
CA LEU A 158 -11.55 -5.21 0.50
C LEU A 158 -11.78 -5.96 1.81
N GLU A 159 -11.84 -7.29 1.76
CA GLU A 159 -12.01 -8.13 2.94
C GLU A 159 -10.83 -7.99 3.91
N THR A 160 -9.64 -7.83 3.35
CA THR A 160 -8.41 -7.65 4.14
C THR A 160 -8.12 -6.19 4.51
N LEU A 161 -8.82 -5.22 3.90
CA LEU A 161 -8.71 -3.80 4.25
C LEU A 161 -9.67 -3.43 5.38
N ASN A 162 -9.37 -3.85 6.59
CA ASN A 162 -10.18 -3.52 7.77
C ASN A 162 -9.94 -2.07 8.22
N PHE A 163 -11.02 -1.32 8.48
CA PHE A 163 -10.95 0.08 8.94
C PHE A 163 -10.22 0.26 10.27
N GLU A 164 -10.18 -0.78 11.10
CA GLU A 164 -9.41 -0.77 12.36
C GLU A 164 -7.92 -0.53 12.13
N MET A 165 -7.37 -0.97 10.98
CA MET A 165 -5.97 -0.68 10.63
C MET A 165 -5.73 0.82 10.44
N ILE A 166 -6.66 1.49 9.73
CA ILE A 166 -6.60 2.94 9.52
C ILE A 166 -6.71 3.68 10.84
N ARG A 167 -7.63 3.23 11.71
CA ARG A 167 -7.82 3.80 13.05
C ARG A 167 -6.55 3.68 13.87
N THR A 168 -5.98 2.48 13.99
CA THR A 168 -4.77 2.22 14.77
C THR A 168 -3.58 3.03 14.25
N LEU A 169 -3.38 3.10 12.92
CA LEU A 169 -2.33 3.94 12.34
C LEU A 169 -2.57 5.44 12.56
N SER A 170 -3.84 5.85 12.64
CA SER A 170 -4.18 7.25 12.91
C SER A 170 -3.81 7.71 14.32
N ASP A 171 -3.50 6.81 15.25
CA ASP A 171 -2.99 7.15 16.58
C ASP A 171 -1.54 7.65 16.54
N LEU A 172 -0.77 7.29 15.50
CA LEU A 172 0.58 7.81 15.29
C LEU A 172 0.53 9.33 15.04
N ARG A 173 1.40 10.07 15.75
CA ARG A 173 1.41 11.55 15.69
C ARG A 173 1.67 12.09 14.30
N TYR A 174 2.59 11.49 13.56
CA TYR A 174 2.98 11.87 12.20
C TYR A 174 2.88 10.64 11.31
N VAL A 175 1.81 10.57 10.53
CA VAL A 175 1.57 9.43 9.65
C VAL A 175 0.99 9.88 8.31
N ASP A 176 1.57 9.32 7.26
CA ASP A 176 1.04 9.33 5.90
C ASP A 176 0.72 7.89 5.53
N MET A 177 -0.46 7.64 4.97
CA MET A 177 -0.92 6.33 4.55
C MET A 177 -1.21 6.33 3.06
N LEU A 178 -0.53 5.49 2.28
CA LEU A 178 -0.89 5.22 0.89
C LEU A 178 -1.70 3.94 0.84
N VAL A 179 -3.00 4.08 0.57
CA VAL A 179 -3.97 2.99 0.68
C VAL A 179 -4.44 2.54 -0.69
N HIS A 180 -4.36 1.24 -0.94
CA HIS A 180 -4.94 0.57 -2.09
C HIS A 180 -6.39 0.17 -1.77
N VAL A 181 -7.36 0.72 -2.52
CA VAL A 181 -8.78 0.36 -2.42
C VAL A 181 -9.21 -0.33 -3.71
N SER A 182 -9.51 -1.62 -3.64
CA SER A 182 -9.85 -2.43 -4.80
C SER A 182 -11.21 -2.06 -5.39
N GLN A 183 -11.20 -1.38 -6.54
CA GLN A 183 -12.42 -1.07 -7.29
C GLN A 183 -12.98 -2.31 -7.98
N MET A 184 -12.11 -3.20 -8.46
CA MET A 184 -12.51 -4.43 -9.13
C MET A 184 -13.22 -5.37 -8.18
N ASP A 185 -12.71 -5.51 -6.95
CA ASP A 185 -13.34 -6.33 -5.92
C ASP A 185 -14.70 -5.75 -5.52
N LEU A 186 -14.78 -4.44 -5.29
CA LEU A 186 -16.03 -3.75 -5.03
C LEU A 186 -17.06 -3.96 -6.17
N GLN A 187 -16.61 -3.92 -7.42
CA GLN A 187 -17.50 -4.12 -8.57
C GLN A 187 -18.03 -5.55 -8.67
N ARG A 188 -17.19 -6.54 -8.38
CA ARG A 188 -17.56 -7.97 -8.49
C ARG A 188 -18.44 -8.45 -7.35
N ASN A 189 -18.24 -7.89 -6.17
CA ASN A 189 -18.83 -8.39 -4.94
C ASN A 189 -19.82 -7.41 -4.29
N LEU A 190 -20.20 -6.31 -4.97
CA LEU A 190 -21.08 -5.30 -4.39
C LEU A 190 -22.41 -5.89 -3.92
N ASP A 191 -23.03 -6.77 -4.72
CA ASP A 191 -24.31 -7.41 -4.37
C ASP A 191 -24.15 -8.32 -3.14
N LYS A 192 -23.05 -9.09 -3.07
CA LYS A 192 -22.69 -9.92 -1.90
C LYS A 192 -22.46 -9.04 -0.66
N TYR A 193 -21.76 -7.93 -0.82
CA TYR A 193 -21.47 -7.01 0.27
C TYR A 193 -22.71 -6.23 0.74
N SER A 194 -23.66 -5.99 -0.17
CA SER A 194 -24.93 -5.29 0.12
C SER A 194 -25.99 -6.19 0.71
N SER A 195 -25.91 -7.52 0.52
CA SER A 195 -26.79 -8.47 1.20
C SER A 195 -26.51 -8.44 2.70
N GLY A 196 -27.55 -8.34 3.53
CA GLY A 196 -27.55 -7.92 4.93
C GLY A 196 -26.57 -8.58 5.92
N ASP A 197 -25.81 -9.62 5.54
CA ASP A 197 -24.97 -10.43 6.43
C ASP A 197 -23.45 -10.30 6.19
N SER A 198 -22.99 -9.27 5.46
CA SER A 198 -21.58 -9.14 5.17
C SER A 198 -20.80 -8.42 6.29
N ALA A 199 -20.34 -9.17 7.29
CA ALA A 199 -19.40 -8.70 8.32
C ALA A 199 -18.10 -8.12 7.72
N VAL A 200 -17.70 -8.60 6.54
CA VAL A 200 -16.54 -8.14 5.78
C VAL A 200 -16.66 -6.67 5.39
N PHE A 201 -17.81 -6.30 4.84
CA PHE A 201 -18.04 -4.94 4.39
C PHE A 201 -18.23 -3.97 5.57
N ASP A 202 -18.80 -4.44 6.66
CA ASP A 202 -18.88 -3.69 7.91
C ASP A 202 -17.49 -3.41 8.51
N ALA A 203 -16.56 -4.35 8.36
CA ALA A 203 -15.18 -4.15 8.79
C ALA A 203 -14.41 -3.15 7.92
N PHE A 204 -14.66 -3.13 6.60
CA PHE A 204 -14.04 -2.18 5.67
C PHE A 204 -14.61 -0.77 5.83
N ILE A 205 -15.93 -0.62 5.99
CA ILE A 205 -16.62 0.67 6.00
C ILE A 205 -17.74 0.71 7.07
N PRO A 206 -17.38 0.87 8.34
CA PRO A 206 -18.34 0.84 9.44
C PRO A 206 -19.48 1.86 9.27
N GLY A 207 -20.73 1.43 9.53
CA GLY A 207 -21.90 2.31 9.47
C GLY A 207 -22.41 2.62 8.05
N TRP A 208 -21.92 1.95 7.04
CA TRP A 208 -22.28 2.22 5.65
C TRP A 208 -23.77 2.04 5.34
N ARG A 209 -24.47 1.11 6.03
CA ARG A 209 -25.89 0.82 5.79
C ARG A 209 -26.78 2.04 6.02
N ASP A 210 -26.45 2.83 7.02
CA ASP A 210 -27.20 4.04 7.34
C ASP A 210 -26.78 5.24 6.47
N ALA A 211 -25.53 5.26 6.03
CA ALA A 211 -24.95 6.36 5.31
C ALA A 211 -25.14 6.29 3.78
N ILE A 212 -25.23 5.07 3.22
CA ILE A 212 -25.23 4.86 1.77
C ILE A 212 -26.58 4.31 1.32
N LYS A 213 -27.36 5.14 0.62
CA LYS A 213 -28.60 4.69 -0.02
C LYS A 213 -28.29 3.90 -1.28
N ALA A 214 -29.00 2.80 -1.49
CA ALA A 214 -28.91 1.98 -2.71
C ALA A 214 -29.20 2.84 -3.95
N GLY A 215 -28.36 2.72 -4.96
CA GLY A 215 -28.48 3.39 -6.25
C GLY A 215 -27.96 2.48 -7.36
N ASN A 216 -27.70 3.05 -8.54
CA ASN A 216 -26.99 2.26 -9.55
C ASN A 216 -25.55 1.97 -9.10
N VAL A 217 -24.95 0.89 -9.63
CA VAL A 217 -23.62 0.39 -9.22
C VAL A 217 -22.52 1.48 -9.23
N LYS A 218 -22.53 2.37 -10.22
CA LYS A 218 -21.55 3.45 -10.32
C LYS A 218 -21.73 4.49 -9.22
N ALA A 219 -22.96 4.94 -8.98
CA ALA A 219 -23.28 5.90 -7.92
C ALA A 219 -22.96 5.32 -6.53
N THR A 220 -23.30 4.05 -6.31
CA THR A 220 -23.02 3.35 -5.04
C THR A 220 -21.51 3.27 -4.77
N ARG A 221 -20.69 2.92 -5.76
CA ARG A 221 -19.22 2.90 -5.61
C ARG A 221 -18.64 4.27 -5.25
N GLN A 222 -19.13 5.33 -5.89
CA GLN A 222 -18.70 6.70 -5.56
C GLN A 222 -19.13 7.10 -4.14
N ALA A 223 -20.34 6.72 -3.73
CA ALA A 223 -20.83 6.96 -2.37
C ALA A 223 -20.00 6.23 -1.33
N ILE A 224 -19.63 4.97 -1.59
CA ILE A 224 -18.75 4.16 -0.73
C ILE A 224 -17.39 4.85 -0.56
N LEU A 225 -16.73 5.24 -1.65
CA LEU A 225 -15.43 5.89 -1.57
C LEU A 225 -15.49 7.23 -0.83
N ARG A 226 -16.56 8.01 -1.07
CA ARG A 226 -16.78 9.27 -0.36
C ARG A 226 -16.97 9.05 1.14
N TYR A 227 -17.87 8.15 1.51
CA TYR A 227 -18.14 7.87 2.91
C TYR A 227 -16.92 7.26 3.63
N TRP A 228 -16.16 6.37 2.97
CA TRP A 228 -14.90 5.88 3.51
C TRP A 228 -13.91 7.03 3.75
N SER A 229 -13.80 7.97 2.81
CA SER A 229 -12.95 9.16 2.97
C SER A 229 -13.42 10.06 4.11
N GLU A 230 -14.72 10.21 4.32
CA GLU A 230 -15.28 10.94 5.47
C GLU A 230 -14.94 10.25 6.80
N LEU A 231 -15.04 8.92 6.85
CA LEU A 231 -14.66 8.16 8.05
C LEU A 231 -13.19 8.34 8.40
N VAL A 232 -12.29 8.28 7.40
CA VAL A 232 -10.85 8.53 7.59
C VAL A 232 -10.62 9.97 8.06
N GLY A 233 -11.31 10.95 7.47
CA GLY A 233 -11.24 12.35 7.87
C GLY A 233 -11.61 12.59 9.34
N ARG A 234 -12.60 11.85 9.87
CA ARG A 234 -13.01 11.92 11.28
C ARG A 234 -11.92 11.45 12.26
N LEU A 235 -10.94 10.69 11.79
CA LEU A 235 -9.77 10.27 12.56
C LEU A 235 -8.64 11.32 12.57
N GLY A 236 -8.86 12.50 11.97
CA GLY A 236 -7.84 13.55 11.85
C GLY A 236 -6.75 13.23 10.83
N VAL A 237 -7.05 12.33 9.90
CA VAL A 237 -6.18 11.99 8.76
C VAL A 237 -6.93 12.33 7.48
N TRP A 238 -6.42 13.24 6.68
CA TRP A 238 -7.13 13.80 5.54
C TRP A 238 -6.82 13.03 4.27
N PRO A 239 -7.81 12.36 3.65
CA PRO A 239 -7.62 11.74 2.34
C PRO A 239 -7.42 12.79 1.24
N SER A 240 -6.52 12.48 0.31
CA SER A 240 -6.35 13.30 -0.89
C SER A 240 -7.66 13.37 -1.70
N PRO A 241 -8.08 14.54 -2.15
CA PRO A 241 -9.27 14.71 -2.98
C PRO A 241 -9.11 14.08 -4.38
N GLU A 242 -7.88 13.77 -4.79
CA GLU A 242 -7.53 13.23 -6.10
C GLU A 242 -6.96 11.79 -5.95
N PRO A 243 -7.84 10.76 -5.79
CA PRO A 243 -7.38 9.38 -5.82
C PRO A 243 -6.82 9.02 -7.19
N LYS A 244 -5.72 8.25 -7.23
CA LYS A 244 -5.16 7.78 -8.50
C LYS A 244 -5.79 6.47 -8.91
N LEU A 245 -6.51 6.47 -10.03
CA LEU A 245 -7.03 5.23 -10.61
C LEU A 245 -5.89 4.49 -11.31
N ILE A 246 -5.72 3.22 -10.96
CA ILE A 246 -4.86 2.27 -11.65
C ILE A 246 -5.73 1.37 -12.51
N THR A 247 -5.35 1.22 -13.77
CA THR A 247 -6.08 0.43 -14.75
C THR A 247 -5.25 -0.77 -15.23
N GLY A 248 -5.94 -1.83 -15.56
CA GLY A 248 -5.39 -3.02 -16.24
C GLY A 248 -5.49 -2.92 -17.77
N PRO A 249 -5.30 -4.06 -18.44
CA PRO A 249 -5.48 -4.15 -19.90
C PRO A 249 -6.87 -3.63 -20.33
N GLY A 250 -6.92 -2.96 -21.48
CA GLY A 250 -8.18 -2.39 -21.99
C GLY A 250 -8.77 -1.26 -21.13
N ASN A 251 -7.95 -0.56 -20.35
CA ASN A 251 -8.38 0.49 -19.40
C ASN A 251 -9.36 0.01 -18.33
N GLN A 252 -9.38 -1.28 -18.02
CA GLN A 252 -10.22 -1.81 -16.95
C GLN A 252 -9.82 -1.20 -15.61
N PRO A 253 -10.72 -0.52 -14.88
CA PRO A 253 -10.45 -0.01 -13.55
C PRO A 253 -10.16 -1.15 -12.57
N LEU A 254 -9.00 -1.10 -11.90
CA LEU A 254 -8.60 -2.13 -10.95
C LEU A 254 -8.73 -1.65 -9.51
N TYR A 255 -8.12 -0.51 -9.19
CA TYR A 255 -8.15 0.05 -7.83
C TYR A 255 -7.80 1.53 -7.82
N TRP A 256 -8.11 2.18 -6.71
CA TRP A 256 -7.63 3.51 -6.39
C TRP A 256 -6.44 3.44 -5.44
N LEU A 257 -5.44 4.28 -5.69
CA LEU A 257 -4.44 4.65 -4.70
C LEU A 257 -4.89 5.98 -4.08
N LEU A 258 -5.04 5.99 -2.76
CA LEU A 258 -5.40 7.17 -1.97
C LEU A 258 -4.29 7.46 -0.98
N LEU A 259 -3.79 8.69 -0.98
CA LEU A 259 -2.99 9.15 0.14
C LEU A 259 -3.92 9.73 1.19
N ALA A 260 -3.74 9.33 2.44
CA ALA A 260 -4.34 9.96 3.60
C ALA A 260 -3.22 10.41 4.56
N ALA A 261 -3.24 11.66 5.00
CA ALA A 261 -2.14 12.23 5.77
C ALA A 261 -2.62 13.22 6.83
N LYS A 262 -1.83 13.42 7.87
CA LYS A 262 -2.10 14.40 8.93
C LYS A 262 -1.62 15.81 8.60
N HIS A 263 -0.86 15.98 7.52
CA HIS A 263 -0.30 17.26 7.15
C HIS A 263 -0.58 17.60 5.68
N GLU A 264 -1.00 18.83 5.41
CA GLU A 264 -1.33 19.30 4.06
C GLU A 264 -0.17 19.19 3.06
N LEU A 265 1.08 19.32 3.50
CA LEU A 265 2.26 19.18 2.67
C LEU A 265 2.36 17.78 2.05
N ALA A 266 1.98 16.73 2.79
CA ALA A 266 1.94 15.36 2.27
C ALA A 266 0.90 15.23 1.14
N LEU A 267 -0.28 15.86 1.30
CA LEU A 267 -1.31 15.91 0.25
C LEU A 267 -0.82 16.67 -0.99
N ALA A 268 -0.07 17.77 -0.80
CA ALA A 268 0.55 18.51 -1.90
C ALA A 268 1.60 17.65 -2.64
N PHE A 269 2.42 16.87 -1.92
CA PHE A 269 3.36 15.91 -2.51
C PHE A 269 2.64 14.83 -3.32
N TRP A 270 1.55 14.29 -2.77
CA TRP A 270 0.76 13.30 -3.51
C TRP A 270 0.17 13.86 -4.80
N LYS A 271 -0.35 15.08 -4.76
CA LYS A 271 -0.86 15.75 -5.96
C LYS A 271 0.19 15.83 -7.07
N VAL A 272 1.47 16.07 -6.73
CA VAL A 272 2.58 16.05 -7.69
C VAL A 272 2.93 14.62 -8.10
N ALA A 273 3.01 13.68 -7.15
CA ALA A 273 3.33 12.29 -7.43
C ALA A 273 2.30 11.61 -8.34
N ALA A 274 1.02 11.88 -8.13
CA ALA A 274 -0.10 11.32 -8.91
C ALA A 274 -0.22 11.89 -10.33
N ASN A 275 0.34 13.08 -10.61
CA ASN A 275 0.26 13.77 -11.91
C ASN A 275 1.54 13.56 -12.74
N LYS A 276 1.55 12.55 -13.64
CA LYS A 276 2.69 12.25 -14.52
C LYS A 276 3.03 13.35 -15.55
N GLN A 277 2.06 14.16 -15.94
CA GLN A 277 2.22 15.09 -17.08
C GLN A 277 3.05 16.34 -16.78
N ARG A 278 3.35 16.67 -15.53
CA ARG A 278 4.06 17.91 -15.17
C ARG A 278 5.60 17.81 -15.16
N GLN A 279 6.20 16.63 -15.38
CA GLN A 279 7.66 16.48 -15.39
C GLN A 279 8.30 16.49 -16.79
N GLY A 280 7.54 16.58 -17.86
CA GLY A 280 8.06 16.58 -19.24
C GLY A 280 8.58 17.92 -19.75
N ASN A 281 8.45 19.04 -19.02
CA ASN A 281 8.76 20.39 -19.51
C ASN A 281 9.61 21.23 -18.55
N LEU A 282 10.59 20.67 -17.88
CA LEU A 282 11.53 21.42 -17.00
C LEU A 282 12.99 21.13 -17.34
N PHE A 283 13.29 20.90 -18.64
CA PHE A 283 14.66 21.06 -19.18
C PHE A 283 14.59 21.51 -20.61
#